data_877c48e95f1e320174e56a9c06d1088c
#
_entry.id   877c48e95f1e320174e56a9c06d1088c
#
_cell.length_a   1.000
_cell.length_b   1.000
_cell.length_c   1.000
_cell.angle_alpha   90.00
_cell.angle_beta   90.00
_cell.angle_gamma   90.00
#
_symmetry.space_group_name_H-M   'P 1'
#
loop_
_entity.id
_entity.type
_entity.pdbx_description
1 polymer ?
#
loop_
_entity_poly.entity_id
_entity_poly.type
_entity_poly.pdbx_seq_one_letter_code
_entity_poly.pdbx_strand_id
1 'polypeptide(L)'
;MSNTTIDRTSYIDIIENPDVKSFLDNCDFMVEPTGKELDEIISHFVSVPDAEYDLPQKIISIDGSNYEASVRKEMPFTKVGFVKISNLLLKRNAYKDLSYGRFVNPFEVAKLSRDNTSLSFAFPSSNMKYKGEMSVRDGFRRALDESLYNCRFDDSDPSTSVRTTLFRLASHKAENLGNDKLTLFKCPSCGAEKIELWDIPEKQLCPHCKNAVYPSDCLRIWEDVGDAGSNQSALTRFTNSFMHILIAHYIRFLKEKSPDSYLNALSDLCFIVNGPLAVFGNPAWIHSCILKYLYDINQELISSGRAPIIVLGVLKSGPVCDYFKMIGNFVPSDTLFCLSDDFRNQYITLDREPSSTTFGAETYYGQDFLLKTQNAKLFVFNVLLPFRDKQDKESFKIEKARITNYRNIGTYVKLIEEFECDLHSASLVPVALAQKYSAISLEPGGKV
;
A
#
# COMPACT_ATOMS: atom_id res chain seq x y z
N MET A 1 2.57 3.16 -18.97
CA MET A 1 3.81 2.51 -19.41
C MET A 1 3.52 1.63 -20.57
N SER A 2 3.96 2.01 -21.73
CA SER A 2 4.34 1.06 -22.74
C SER A 2 5.63 0.37 -22.26
N ASN A 3 5.50 -0.49 -21.28
CA ASN A 3 6.53 -1.43 -20.92
C ASN A 3 6.19 -2.77 -21.48
N THR A 4 5.95 -2.79 -22.75
CA THR A 4 5.69 -4.02 -23.36
C THR A 4 6.12 -3.99 -24.74
N THR A 5 7.33 -3.78 -24.80
CA THR A 5 8.23 -4.41 -25.72
C THR A 5 9.60 -3.78 -25.43
N ILE A 6 10.10 -3.96 -24.18
CA ILE A 6 11.44 -4.49 -24.15
C ILE A 6 11.25 -5.80 -24.86
N ASP A 7 11.60 -5.77 -26.08
CA ASP A 7 11.48 -6.83 -27.02
C ASP A 7 11.96 -8.08 -26.32
N ARG A 8 11.16 -9.17 -26.28
CA ARG A 8 11.60 -10.46 -25.75
C ARG A 8 12.95 -10.85 -26.35
N THR A 9 13.21 -10.43 -27.59
CA THR A 9 14.49 -10.51 -28.27
C THR A 9 15.60 -9.79 -27.52
N SER A 10 15.42 -8.53 -27.10
CA SER A 10 16.48 -7.78 -26.38
C SER A 10 16.81 -8.38 -25.01
N TYR A 11 15.82 -8.97 -24.33
CA TYR A 11 16.04 -9.66 -23.06
C TYR A 11 16.81 -10.97 -23.26
N ILE A 12 16.45 -11.76 -24.28
CA ILE A 12 17.16 -12.98 -24.66
C ILE A 12 18.60 -12.65 -25.05
N ASP A 13 18.82 -11.61 -25.85
CA ASP A 13 20.16 -11.16 -26.27
C ASP A 13 21.07 -10.80 -25.07
N ILE A 14 20.51 -10.21 -24.02
CA ILE A 14 21.28 -9.90 -22.80
C ILE A 14 21.65 -11.18 -22.05
N ILE A 15 20.69 -12.06 -21.78
CA ILE A 15 20.91 -13.27 -20.99
C ILE A 15 21.75 -14.32 -21.75
N GLU A 16 21.66 -14.34 -23.06
CA GLU A 16 22.46 -15.24 -23.90
C GLU A 16 23.88 -14.73 -24.20
N ASN A 17 24.17 -13.49 -23.87
CA ASN A 17 25.51 -12.92 -24.00
C ASN A 17 26.52 -13.74 -23.16
N PRO A 18 27.65 -14.23 -23.75
CA PRO A 18 28.63 -15.05 -23.04
C PRO A 18 29.22 -14.36 -21.79
N ASP A 19 29.41 -13.03 -21.83
CA ASP A 19 29.96 -12.29 -20.70
C ASP A 19 28.95 -12.26 -19.55
N VAL A 20 27.65 -12.10 -19.87
CA VAL A 20 26.56 -12.14 -18.86
C VAL A 20 26.42 -13.54 -18.28
N LYS A 21 26.48 -14.58 -19.09
CA LYS A 21 26.48 -15.98 -18.60
C LYS A 21 27.63 -16.26 -17.66
N SER A 22 28.86 -15.90 -18.05
CA SER A 22 30.03 -16.03 -17.18
C SER A 22 29.94 -15.25 -15.88
N PHE A 23 29.31 -14.09 -15.91
CA PHE A 23 29.02 -13.30 -14.70
C PHE A 23 27.98 -14.02 -13.82
N LEU A 24 26.89 -14.54 -14.41
CA LEU A 24 25.84 -15.24 -13.69
C LEU A 24 26.29 -16.55 -13.03
N ASP A 25 27.29 -17.23 -13.63
CA ASP A 25 27.91 -18.44 -13.04
C ASP A 25 28.58 -18.16 -11.68
N ASN A 26 28.88 -16.89 -11.39
CA ASN A 26 29.45 -16.44 -10.11
C ASN A 26 28.43 -15.75 -9.20
N CYS A 27 27.11 -15.77 -9.56
CA CYS A 27 26.05 -15.15 -8.80
C CYS A 27 25.16 -16.19 -8.16
N ASP A 28 24.80 -15.96 -6.90
CA ASP A 28 23.74 -16.72 -6.24
C ASP A 28 22.40 -16.05 -6.55
N PHE A 29 21.42 -16.80 -7.00
CA PHE A 29 20.04 -16.33 -7.20
C PHE A 29 19.06 -17.47 -6.93
N MET A 30 17.80 -17.10 -6.78
CA MET A 30 16.70 -18.02 -6.50
C MET A 30 16.58 -19.09 -7.58
N VAL A 31 16.59 -20.36 -7.18
CA VAL A 31 16.47 -21.52 -8.07
C VAL A 31 15.26 -22.36 -7.70
N GLU A 32 14.77 -23.15 -8.64
CA GLU A 32 13.67 -24.08 -8.41
C GLU A 32 14.11 -25.20 -7.46
N PRO A 33 13.43 -25.39 -6.30
CA PRO A 33 13.77 -26.44 -5.35
C PRO A 33 13.41 -27.82 -5.91
N THR A 34 14.17 -28.83 -5.50
CA THR A 34 13.97 -30.21 -5.98
C THR A 34 14.04 -31.25 -4.87
N GLY A 35 13.45 -32.42 -5.08
CA GLY A 35 13.55 -33.55 -4.16
C GLY A 35 13.07 -33.23 -2.74
N LYS A 36 13.88 -33.57 -1.73
CA LYS A 36 13.51 -33.39 -0.30
C LYS A 36 13.29 -31.96 0.10
N GLU A 37 13.98 -31.01 -0.50
CA GLU A 37 13.81 -29.60 -0.24
C GLU A 37 12.40 -29.14 -0.66
N LEU A 38 11.91 -29.58 -1.81
CA LEU A 38 10.55 -29.32 -2.26
C LEU A 38 9.51 -29.91 -1.30
N ASP A 39 9.72 -31.14 -0.83
CA ASP A 39 8.82 -31.78 0.15
C ASP A 39 8.75 -30.99 1.46
N GLU A 40 9.90 -30.50 1.93
CA GLU A 40 9.97 -29.62 3.12
C GLU A 40 9.18 -28.33 2.91
N ILE A 41 9.40 -27.64 1.79
CA ILE A 41 8.68 -26.41 1.43
C ILE A 41 7.17 -26.63 1.39
N ILE A 42 6.71 -27.71 0.75
CA ILE A 42 5.29 -28.01 0.65
C ILE A 42 4.67 -28.33 2.03
N SER A 43 5.43 -28.92 2.95
CA SER A 43 4.96 -29.21 4.32
C SER A 43 4.56 -27.99 5.12
N HIS A 44 5.00 -26.79 4.74
CA HIS A 44 4.59 -25.52 5.37
C HIS A 44 3.17 -25.08 4.98
N PHE A 45 2.62 -25.61 3.89
CA PHE A 45 1.28 -25.28 3.44
C PHE A 45 0.23 -26.10 4.20
N VAL A 46 -0.72 -25.41 4.79
CA VAL A 46 -1.82 -26.01 5.56
C VAL A 46 -3.15 -25.78 4.86
N SER A 47 -4.14 -26.62 5.12
CA SER A 47 -5.50 -26.44 4.60
C SER A 47 -6.07 -25.08 5.03
N VAL A 48 -6.84 -24.46 4.14
CA VAL A 48 -7.52 -23.20 4.42
C VAL A 48 -8.54 -23.41 5.54
N PRO A 49 -8.51 -22.62 6.63
CA PRO A 49 -9.53 -22.70 7.67
C PRO A 49 -10.87 -22.16 7.18
N ASP A 50 -11.95 -22.61 7.82
CA ASP A 50 -13.29 -22.07 7.58
C ASP A 50 -13.36 -20.57 7.88
N ALA A 51 -14.22 -19.86 7.16
CA ALA A 51 -14.47 -18.45 7.41
C ALA A 51 -15.23 -18.27 8.73
N GLU A 52 -14.68 -17.46 9.64
CA GLU A 52 -15.29 -17.17 10.95
C GLU A 52 -16.45 -16.17 10.84
N TYR A 53 -16.39 -15.27 9.84
CA TYR A 53 -17.36 -14.18 9.66
C TYR A 53 -17.93 -14.16 8.25
N ASP A 54 -19.13 -13.58 8.13
CA ASP A 54 -19.70 -13.25 6.83
C ASP A 54 -18.87 -12.20 6.10
N LEU A 55 -18.83 -12.27 4.76
CA LEU A 55 -18.13 -11.31 3.95
C LEU A 55 -18.81 -9.95 3.96
N PRO A 56 -18.05 -8.84 4.06
CA PRO A 56 -18.57 -7.48 4.01
C PRO A 56 -19.26 -7.19 2.67
N GLN A 57 -20.27 -6.33 2.68
CA GLN A 57 -21.02 -5.95 1.48
C GLN A 57 -20.39 -4.80 0.71
N LYS A 58 -19.47 -4.05 1.34
CA LYS A 58 -18.83 -2.88 0.75
C LYS A 58 -17.32 -3.08 0.71
N ILE A 59 -16.76 -2.96 -0.48
CA ILE A 59 -15.33 -3.08 -0.72
C ILE A 59 -14.81 -1.76 -1.26
N ILE A 60 -13.86 -1.14 -0.57
CA ILE A 60 -13.09 -0.01 -1.07
C ILE A 60 -11.76 -0.54 -1.58
N SER A 61 -11.56 -0.49 -2.88
CA SER A 61 -10.28 -0.84 -3.50
C SER A 61 -9.48 0.40 -3.83
N ILE A 62 -8.22 0.44 -3.38
CA ILE A 62 -7.33 1.58 -3.49
C ILE A 62 -6.13 1.19 -4.35
N ASP A 63 -5.85 2.02 -5.38
CA ASP A 63 -4.66 1.91 -6.20
C ASP A 63 -4.14 3.28 -6.59
N GLY A 64 -2.84 3.39 -6.84
CA GLY A 64 -2.21 4.65 -7.19
C GLY A 64 -1.14 4.51 -8.25
N SER A 65 -1.09 5.52 -9.11
CA SER A 65 -0.05 5.67 -10.13
C SER A 65 0.57 7.06 -10.06
N ASN A 66 1.83 7.15 -10.45
CA ASN A 66 2.53 8.43 -10.50
C ASN A 66 3.45 8.48 -11.71
N TYR A 67 3.66 9.70 -12.21
CA TYR A 67 4.51 9.94 -13.37
C TYR A 67 5.08 11.35 -13.37
N GLU A 68 6.32 11.49 -13.84
CA GLU A 68 6.97 12.77 -14.10
C GLU A 68 6.89 13.11 -15.58
N ALA A 69 6.11 14.11 -15.95
CA ALA A 69 5.94 14.54 -17.32
C ALA A 69 6.73 15.82 -17.61
N SER A 70 7.33 15.92 -18.80
CA SER A 70 7.86 17.18 -19.30
C SER A 70 6.74 18.16 -19.60
N VAL A 71 6.88 19.42 -19.18
CA VAL A 71 5.85 20.45 -19.38
C VAL A 71 5.64 20.76 -20.86
N ARG A 72 6.73 20.71 -21.64
CA ARG A 72 6.72 20.86 -23.10
C ARG A 72 7.78 19.96 -23.72
N LYS A 73 7.57 19.53 -24.97
CA LYS A 73 8.56 18.70 -25.68
C LYS A 73 9.91 19.40 -25.85
N GLU A 74 9.89 20.71 -26.02
CA GLU A 74 11.08 21.55 -26.17
C GLU A 74 11.79 21.80 -24.82
N MET A 75 11.17 21.46 -23.70
CA MET A 75 11.69 21.66 -22.35
C MET A 75 11.69 20.33 -21.56
N PRO A 76 12.46 19.33 -21.98
CA PRO A 76 12.39 17.98 -21.41
C PRO A 76 12.87 17.91 -19.95
N PHE A 77 13.65 18.88 -19.51
CA PHE A 77 14.17 18.96 -18.14
C PHE A 77 13.27 19.77 -17.19
N THR A 78 12.24 20.45 -17.69
CA THR A 78 11.23 21.11 -16.85
C THR A 78 10.04 20.17 -16.71
N LYS A 79 9.85 19.64 -15.50
CA LYS A 79 8.91 18.54 -15.25
C LYS A 79 7.88 18.88 -14.19
N VAL A 80 6.69 18.33 -14.37
CA VAL A 80 5.62 18.29 -13.39
C VAL A 80 5.43 16.84 -12.91
N GLY A 81 5.35 16.65 -11.61
CA GLY A 81 4.94 15.39 -11.01
C GLY A 81 3.42 15.27 -11.00
N PHE A 82 2.91 14.14 -11.44
CA PHE A 82 1.48 13.83 -11.43
C PHE A 82 1.23 12.53 -10.67
N VAL A 83 0.26 12.54 -9.76
CA VAL A 83 -0.19 11.37 -9.02
C VAL A 83 -1.69 11.22 -9.19
N LYS A 84 -2.12 10.01 -9.41
CA LYS A 84 -3.53 9.65 -9.54
C LYS A 84 -3.85 8.47 -8.63
N ILE A 85 -4.81 8.65 -7.72
CA ILE A 85 -5.26 7.64 -6.78
C ILE A 85 -6.72 7.29 -7.09
N SER A 86 -6.99 6.02 -7.28
CA SER A 86 -8.34 5.51 -7.43
C SER A 86 -8.86 4.97 -6.09
N ASN A 87 -10.07 5.38 -5.73
CA ASN A 87 -10.85 4.83 -4.61
C ASN A 87 -12.16 4.28 -5.19
N LEU A 88 -12.19 2.98 -5.40
CA LEU A 88 -13.35 2.31 -5.98
C LEU A 88 -14.21 1.70 -4.87
N LEU A 89 -15.42 2.17 -4.69
CA LEU A 89 -16.42 1.52 -3.86
C LEU A 89 -17.21 0.49 -4.70
N LEU A 90 -17.08 -0.78 -4.34
CA LEU A 90 -17.82 -1.87 -4.95
C LEU A 90 -18.79 -2.47 -3.93
N LYS A 91 -20.06 -2.62 -4.36
CA LYS A 91 -21.09 -3.30 -3.58
C LYS A 91 -21.12 -4.78 -3.99
N ARG A 92 -20.87 -5.68 -3.03
CA ARG A 92 -20.74 -7.12 -3.25
C ARG A 92 -21.98 -7.73 -3.90
N ASN A 93 -23.18 -7.37 -3.44
CA ASN A 93 -24.43 -7.87 -4.02
C ASN A 93 -24.58 -7.46 -5.49
N ALA A 94 -24.27 -6.19 -5.82
CA ALA A 94 -24.30 -5.74 -7.21
C ALA A 94 -23.28 -6.48 -8.10
N TYR A 95 -22.14 -6.90 -7.55
CA TYR A 95 -21.18 -7.73 -8.26
C TYR A 95 -21.72 -9.14 -8.50
N LYS A 96 -22.35 -9.76 -7.50
CA LYS A 96 -22.96 -11.10 -7.62
C LYS A 96 -24.06 -11.15 -8.67
N ASP A 97 -24.87 -10.11 -8.76
CA ASP A 97 -25.96 -10.03 -9.73
C ASP A 97 -25.43 -9.98 -11.19
N LEU A 98 -24.15 -9.65 -11.39
CA LEU A 98 -23.50 -9.61 -12.72
C LEU A 98 -22.76 -10.90 -13.07
N SER A 99 -22.55 -11.78 -12.10
CA SER A 99 -21.83 -13.03 -12.31
C SER A 99 -22.78 -14.16 -12.68
N TYR A 100 -22.82 -14.55 -13.97
CA TYR A 100 -23.48 -15.75 -14.44
C TYR A 100 -22.44 -16.91 -14.49
N GLY A 101 -22.39 -17.70 -13.41
CA GLY A 101 -21.43 -18.80 -13.30
C GLY A 101 -19.98 -18.32 -13.23
N ARG A 102 -19.08 -18.91 -14.04
CA ARG A 102 -17.65 -18.56 -14.10
C ARG A 102 -17.33 -17.32 -14.95
N PHE A 103 -18.32 -16.75 -15.63
CA PHE A 103 -18.11 -15.62 -16.56
C PHE A 103 -18.73 -14.36 -16.01
N VAL A 104 -17.92 -13.32 -15.88
CA VAL A 104 -18.39 -11.97 -15.57
C VAL A 104 -18.31 -11.15 -16.84
N ASN A 105 -19.42 -10.51 -17.23
CA ASN A 105 -19.46 -9.66 -18.41
C ASN A 105 -18.63 -8.39 -18.16
N PRO A 106 -17.52 -8.13 -18.89
CA PRO A 106 -16.66 -6.96 -18.66
C PRO A 106 -17.39 -5.63 -18.83
N PHE A 107 -18.41 -5.56 -19.69
CA PHE A 107 -19.20 -4.34 -19.91
C PHE A 107 -20.14 -4.04 -18.74
N GLU A 108 -20.67 -5.08 -18.09
CA GLU A 108 -21.51 -4.91 -16.90
C GLU A 108 -20.65 -4.53 -15.67
N VAL A 109 -19.45 -5.11 -15.55
CA VAL A 109 -18.48 -4.73 -14.52
C VAL A 109 -18.12 -3.25 -14.60
N ALA A 110 -18.00 -2.69 -15.81
CA ALA A 110 -17.78 -1.26 -15.99
C ALA A 110 -18.91 -0.39 -15.43
N LYS A 111 -20.13 -0.92 -15.30
CA LYS A 111 -21.27 -0.19 -14.69
C LYS A 111 -21.16 -0.13 -13.16
N LEU A 112 -20.48 -1.09 -12.51
CA LEU A 112 -20.23 -1.09 -11.07
C LEU A 112 -19.32 0.06 -10.60
N SER A 113 -18.58 0.62 -11.53
CA SER A 113 -17.59 1.66 -11.25
C SER A 113 -18.15 3.09 -11.22
N ARG A 114 -19.46 3.28 -11.21
CA ARG A 114 -20.09 4.60 -11.13
C ARG A 114 -19.76 5.36 -9.85
N ASP A 115 -19.45 4.63 -8.78
CA ASP A 115 -19.08 5.20 -7.47
C ASP A 115 -17.54 5.31 -7.31
N ASN A 116 -16.81 5.44 -8.43
CA ASN A 116 -15.35 5.62 -8.40
C ASN A 116 -14.99 7.09 -8.18
N THR A 117 -14.20 7.35 -7.16
CA THR A 117 -13.59 8.64 -6.91
C THR A 117 -12.11 8.58 -7.27
N SER A 118 -11.70 9.35 -8.27
CA SER A 118 -10.28 9.49 -8.65
C SER A 118 -9.75 10.81 -8.10
N LEU A 119 -8.74 10.74 -7.25
CA LEU A 119 -8.00 11.89 -6.73
C LEU A 119 -6.77 12.13 -7.61
N SER A 120 -6.55 13.38 -8.00
CA SER A 120 -5.41 13.78 -8.82
C SER A 120 -4.62 14.87 -8.13
N PHE A 121 -3.29 14.72 -8.11
CA PHE A 121 -2.38 15.67 -7.49
C PHE A 121 -1.29 16.05 -8.49
N ALA A 122 -0.93 17.34 -8.49
CA ALA A 122 0.18 17.86 -9.28
C ALA A 122 1.21 18.51 -8.35
N PHE A 123 2.47 18.19 -8.58
CA PHE A 123 3.58 18.70 -7.78
C PHE A 123 4.65 19.32 -8.69
N PRO A 124 5.30 20.40 -8.24
CA PRO A 124 6.48 20.90 -8.95
C PRO A 124 7.58 19.83 -8.93
N SER A 125 8.21 19.62 -10.06
CA SER A 125 9.36 18.76 -10.19
C SER A 125 10.52 19.51 -10.84
N SER A 126 11.49 18.82 -11.45
CA SER A 126 12.73 19.41 -11.98
C SER A 126 12.53 20.77 -12.63
N ASN A 127 13.31 21.75 -12.22
CA ASN A 127 13.33 23.11 -12.77
C ASN A 127 11.99 23.87 -12.72
N MET A 128 11.09 23.51 -11.79
CA MET A 128 9.79 24.15 -11.64
C MET A 128 9.63 24.75 -10.24
N LYS A 129 9.38 26.03 -10.13
CA LYS A 129 9.06 26.72 -8.88
C LYS A 129 7.55 26.89 -8.71
N TYR A 130 7.07 26.76 -7.49
CA TYR A 130 5.64 26.83 -7.16
C TYR A 130 5.37 28.05 -6.27
N LYS A 131 4.39 28.88 -6.65
CA LYS A 131 3.90 30.04 -5.89
C LYS A 131 5.00 30.93 -5.30
N GLY A 132 6.09 31.17 -6.07
CA GLY A 132 7.17 32.06 -5.66
C GLY A 132 8.17 31.48 -4.65
N GLU A 133 8.07 30.19 -4.34
CA GLU A 133 9.06 29.52 -3.49
C GLU A 133 10.46 29.52 -4.14
N MET A 134 11.50 29.54 -3.33
CA MET A 134 12.87 29.73 -3.82
C MET A 134 13.46 28.49 -4.47
N SER A 135 13.04 27.30 -4.04
CA SER A 135 13.49 26.00 -4.54
C SER A 135 12.32 25.12 -4.99
N VAL A 136 12.61 24.09 -5.80
CA VAL A 136 11.65 23.05 -6.14
C VAL A 136 11.17 22.33 -4.89
N ARG A 137 12.10 22.03 -3.97
CA ARG A 137 11.83 21.38 -2.69
C ARG A 137 10.80 22.16 -1.86
N ASP A 138 10.97 23.47 -1.69
CA ASP A 138 10.04 24.30 -0.91
C ASP A 138 8.68 24.38 -1.60
N GLY A 139 8.68 24.52 -2.93
CA GLY A 139 7.46 24.46 -3.73
C GLY A 139 6.71 23.14 -3.59
N PHE A 140 7.44 22.02 -3.60
CA PHE A 140 6.87 20.68 -3.40
C PHE A 140 6.24 20.52 -2.00
N ARG A 141 6.96 20.93 -0.94
CA ARG A 141 6.44 20.90 0.45
C ARG A 141 5.14 21.65 0.59
N ARG A 142 5.10 22.86 0.04
CA ARG A 142 3.89 23.71 0.05
C ARG A 142 2.74 23.08 -0.74
N ALA A 143 3.01 22.59 -1.96
CA ALA A 143 2.01 21.94 -2.80
C ALA A 143 1.46 20.66 -2.14
N LEU A 144 2.33 19.89 -1.48
CA LEU A 144 1.95 18.69 -0.75
C LEU A 144 0.99 19.01 0.41
N ASP A 145 1.33 19.99 1.25
CA ASP A 145 0.48 20.38 2.38
C ASP A 145 -0.87 20.93 1.92
N GLU A 146 -0.87 21.81 0.92
CA GLU A 146 -2.10 22.32 0.31
C GLU A 146 -2.97 21.18 -0.26
N SER A 147 -2.35 20.18 -0.89
CA SER A 147 -3.05 19.02 -1.43
C SER A 147 -3.71 18.17 -0.35
N LEU A 148 -3.00 17.90 0.75
CA LEU A 148 -3.55 17.14 1.88
C LEU A 148 -4.63 17.92 2.63
N TYR A 149 -4.49 19.25 2.74
CA TYR A 149 -5.50 20.11 3.35
C TYR A 149 -6.76 20.22 2.50
N ASN A 150 -6.64 20.28 1.18
CA ASN A 150 -7.78 20.40 0.26
C ASN A 150 -8.44 19.06 -0.07
N CYS A 151 -7.77 17.94 0.18
CA CYS A 151 -8.38 16.61 0.06
C CYS A 151 -9.27 16.35 1.28
N ARG A 152 -10.60 16.54 1.12
CA ARG A 152 -11.63 16.50 2.20
C ARG A 152 -12.83 15.69 1.73
N PHE A 153 -13.59 15.17 2.70
CA PHE A 153 -14.92 14.62 2.44
C PHE A 153 -16.01 15.69 2.36
N ASP A 154 -15.82 16.81 3.07
CA ASP A 154 -16.72 17.96 3.07
C ASP A 154 -15.91 19.23 2.83
N ASP A 155 -16.12 19.87 1.68
CA ASP A 155 -15.38 21.07 1.29
C ASP A 155 -15.59 22.25 2.27
N SER A 156 -16.71 22.27 2.97
CA SER A 156 -17.05 23.30 3.96
C SER A 156 -16.40 23.07 5.32
N ASP A 157 -15.94 21.84 5.61
CA ASP A 157 -15.37 21.45 6.91
C ASP A 157 -13.90 21.04 6.82
N PRO A 158 -12.95 21.93 7.14
CA PRO A 158 -11.52 21.65 7.12
C PRO A 158 -11.09 20.46 8.01
N SER A 159 -11.85 20.17 9.06
CA SER A 159 -11.57 19.03 9.95
C SER A 159 -11.69 17.68 9.23
N THR A 160 -12.39 17.63 8.09
CA THR A 160 -12.54 16.43 7.25
C THR A 160 -11.38 16.23 6.28
N SER A 161 -10.27 16.97 6.40
CA SER A 161 -9.12 16.87 5.52
C SER A 161 -8.23 15.68 5.83
N VAL A 162 -7.49 15.20 4.81
CA VAL A 162 -6.44 14.18 4.99
C VAL A 162 -5.32 14.71 5.90
N ARG A 163 -5.04 16.03 5.86
CA ARG A 163 -4.07 16.65 6.77
C ARG A 163 -4.44 16.43 8.24
N THR A 164 -5.70 16.62 8.63
CA THR A 164 -6.18 16.30 9.98
C THR A 164 -5.97 14.84 10.35
N THR A 165 -6.09 13.92 9.38
CA THR A 165 -5.81 12.49 9.62
C THR A 165 -4.35 12.25 10.02
N LEU A 166 -3.39 13.02 9.51
CA LEU A 166 -1.99 12.93 9.94
C LEU A 166 -1.84 13.25 11.44
N PHE A 167 -2.53 14.26 11.95
CA PHE A 167 -2.53 14.58 13.38
C PHE A 167 -3.12 13.43 14.21
N ARG A 168 -4.24 12.85 13.75
CA ARG A 168 -4.85 11.69 14.44
C ARG A 168 -3.93 10.47 14.42
N LEU A 169 -3.28 10.18 13.33
CA LEU A 169 -2.27 9.11 13.27
C LEU A 169 -1.06 9.43 14.16
N ALA A 170 -0.55 10.66 14.12
CA ALA A 170 0.58 11.08 14.95
C ALA A 170 0.28 10.97 16.47
N SER A 171 -0.98 11.10 16.89
CA SER A 171 -1.37 10.95 18.30
C SER A 171 -1.13 9.54 18.86
N HIS A 172 -0.92 8.53 18.00
CA HIS A 172 -0.52 7.17 18.41
C HIS A 172 0.98 7.02 18.68
N LYS A 173 1.79 8.05 18.41
CA LYS A 173 3.19 8.09 18.86
C LYS A 173 3.28 8.50 20.34
N ALA A 174 4.25 7.92 21.05
CA ALA A 174 4.44 8.22 22.48
C ALA A 174 4.68 9.72 22.76
N GLU A 175 5.43 10.39 21.89
CA GLU A 175 5.76 11.83 21.99
C GLU A 175 4.57 12.77 21.74
N ASN A 176 3.46 12.26 21.14
CA ASN A 176 2.27 13.03 20.78
C ASN A 176 1.00 12.54 21.49
N LEU A 177 1.10 11.56 22.40
CA LEU A 177 -0.05 10.97 23.08
C LEU A 177 -0.93 12.02 23.76
N GLY A 178 -2.21 12.03 23.37
CA GLY A 178 -3.24 12.89 23.97
C GLY A 178 -3.16 14.37 23.59
N ASN A 179 -2.31 14.76 22.65
CA ASN A 179 -2.16 16.12 22.18
C ASN A 179 -2.61 16.28 20.72
N ASP A 180 -3.34 17.35 20.41
CA ASP A 180 -3.70 17.72 19.03
C ASP A 180 -2.52 18.41 18.30
N LYS A 181 -1.30 17.89 18.52
CA LYS A 181 -0.08 18.39 17.92
C LYS A 181 0.63 17.30 17.13
N LEU A 182 1.44 17.73 16.17
CA LEU A 182 2.31 16.90 15.38
C LEU A 182 3.74 17.40 15.54
N THR A 183 4.66 16.50 15.90
CA THR A 183 6.07 16.85 16.07
C THR A 183 6.87 16.45 14.85
N LEU A 184 7.48 17.42 14.17
CA LEU A 184 8.43 17.16 13.09
C LEU A 184 9.73 16.62 13.66
N PHE A 185 10.32 15.64 12.99
CA PHE A 185 11.63 15.12 13.34
C PHE A 185 12.70 16.23 13.25
N LYS A 186 12.68 17.00 12.13
CA LYS A 186 13.58 18.15 11.91
C LYS A 186 12.94 19.19 11.01
N CYS A 187 13.38 20.44 11.17
CA CYS A 187 13.04 21.55 10.28
C CYS A 187 13.71 21.33 8.90
N PRO A 188 12.94 21.40 7.79
CA PRO A 188 13.51 21.26 6.45
C PRO A 188 14.57 22.29 6.07
N SER A 189 14.54 23.46 6.70
CA SER A 189 15.45 24.58 6.35
C SER A 189 16.69 24.63 7.23
N CYS A 190 16.57 24.49 8.56
CA CYS A 190 17.72 24.67 9.48
C CYS A 190 18.13 23.41 10.23
N GLY A 191 17.39 22.28 10.06
CA GLY A 191 17.69 21.03 10.73
C GLY A 191 17.33 20.97 12.22
N ALA A 192 16.77 22.04 12.82
CA ALA A 192 16.35 22.03 14.21
C ALA A 192 15.30 20.94 14.46
N GLU A 193 15.48 20.18 15.52
CA GLU A 193 14.66 19.00 15.84
C GLU A 193 13.43 19.35 16.67
N LYS A 194 12.45 18.43 16.67
CA LYS A 194 11.25 18.47 17.54
C LYS A 194 10.41 19.73 17.38
N ILE A 195 10.16 20.16 16.14
CA ILE A 195 9.28 21.28 15.86
C ILE A 195 7.82 20.84 16.04
N GLU A 196 7.11 21.48 16.94
CA GLU A 196 5.69 21.24 17.18
C GLU A 196 4.82 22.04 16.23
N LEU A 197 3.81 21.41 15.65
CA LEU A 197 2.82 21.99 14.76
C LEU A 197 1.40 21.64 15.22
N TRP A 198 0.46 22.49 14.87
CA TRP A 198 -0.96 22.35 15.17
C TRP A 198 -1.77 22.23 13.87
N ASP A 199 -2.95 21.62 13.95
CA ASP A 199 -3.87 21.54 12.81
C ASP A 199 -4.68 22.84 12.68
N ILE A 200 -4.01 23.87 12.21
CA ILE A 200 -4.57 25.21 11.97
C ILE A 200 -4.36 25.60 10.50
N PRO A 201 -5.26 26.43 9.92
CA PRO A 201 -5.10 26.86 8.52
C PRO A 201 -3.96 27.87 8.32
N GLU A 202 -3.53 28.54 9.37
CA GLU A 202 -2.49 29.58 9.32
C GLU A 202 -1.12 29.00 9.05
N LYS A 203 -0.30 29.78 8.35
CA LYS A 203 1.10 29.45 8.07
C LYS A 203 1.90 29.37 9.37
N GLN A 204 2.54 28.24 9.61
CA GLN A 204 3.39 28.03 10.76
C GLN A 204 4.86 28.25 10.40
N LEU A 205 5.63 28.76 11.35
CA LEU A 205 7.04 29.09 11.16
C LEU A 205 7.91 28.30 12.14
N CYS A 206 9.08 27.88 11.67
CA CYS A 206 10.09 27.30 12.54
C CYS A 206 10.49 28.31 13.62
N PRO A 207 10.49 27.95 14.91
CA PRO A 207 10.85 28.88 16.00
C PRO A 207 12.31 29.35 15.90
N HIS A 208 13.18 28.57 15.24
CA HIS A 208 14.61 28.85 15.11
C HIS A 208 14.93 29.72 13.90
N CYS A 209 14.59 29.28 12.68
CA CYS A 209 15.00 29.98 11.45
C CYS A 209 13.89 30.88 10.85
N LYS A 210 12.67 30.85 11.39
CA LYS A 210 11.51 31.60 10.91
C LYS A 210 11.03 31.24 9.51
N ASN A 211 11.59 30.20 8.90
CA ASN A 211 11.10 29.69 7.61
C ASN A 211 9.80 28.88 7.81
N ALA A 212 9.01 28.80 6.73
CA ALA A 212 7.75 28.06 6.75
C ALA A 212 7.97 26.56 7.02
N VAL A 213 7.15 26.00 7.88
CA VAL A 213 7.03 24.57 8.17
C VAL A 213 5.58 24.15 7.99
N TYR A 214 5.39 22.96 7.46
CA TYR A 214 4.09 22.42 7.09
C TYR A 214 3.81 21.12 7.84
N PRO A 215 2.56 20.83 8.24
CA PRO A 215 2.20 19.52 8.81
C PRO A 215 2.66 18.34 7.97
N SER A 216 2.56 18.44 6.64
CA SER A 216 3.02 17.40 5.71
C SER A 216 4.54 17.14 5.73
N ASP A 217 5.34 18.05 6.30
CA ASP A 217 6.80 17.85 6.47
C ASP A 217 7.13 16.65 7.37
N CYS A 218 6.17 16.20 8.19
CA CYS A 218 6.33 14.99 9.02
C CYS A 218 6.54 13.72 8.18
N LEU A 219 6.07 13.70 6.94
CA LEU A 219 6.27 12.60 6.00
C LEU A 219 7.70 12.52 5.47
N ARG A 220 8.46 13.59 5.58
CA ARG A 220 9.85 13.71 5.12
C ARG A 220 10.05 13.35 3.63
N ILE A 221 8.99 13.37 2.83
CA ILE A 221 9.04 13.11 1.38
C ILE A 221 9.92 14.15 0.68
N TRP A 222 9.97 15.38 1.24
CA TRP A 222 10.79 16.47 0.74
C TRP A 222 12.29 16.17 0.71
N GLU A 223 12.77 15.17 1.46
CA GLU A 223 14.20 14.77 1.46
C GLU A 223 14.61 14.12 0.14
N ASP A 224 13.64 13.55 -0.59
CA ASP A 224 13.87 12.95 -1.92
C ASP A 224 13.69 13.96 -3.06
N VAL A 225 13.37 15.24 -2.76
CA VAL A 225 13.13 16.25 -3.77
C VAL A 225 14.38 17.07 -4.05
N GLY A 226 14.83 17.06 -5.30
CA GLY A 226 15.92 17.86 -5.82
C GLY A 226 15.43 18.96 -6.79
N ASP A 227 16.24 20.03 -6.95
CA ASP A 227 15.92 21.14 -7.87
C ASP A 227 16.14 20.75 -9.34
N ALA A 228 17.06 19.83 -9.59
CA ALA A 228 17.37 19.27 -10.91
C ALA A 228 17.38 17.73 -10.82
N GLY A 229 17.07 17.07 -11.89
CA GLY A 229 16.96 15.61 -11.91
C GLY A 229 15.54 15.12 -11.68
N SER A 230 15.37 13.79 -11.59
CA SER A 230 14.05 13.18 -11.41
C SER A 230 13.63 13.20 -9.95
N ASN A 231 12.38 13.56 -9.70
CA ASN A 231 11.71 13.49 -8.40
C ASN A 231 10.72 12.34 -8.33
N GLN A 232 10.83 11.35 -9.23
CA GLN A 232 9.97 10.18 -9.31
C GLN A 232 9.91 9.41 -7.98
N SER A 233 11.02 9.34 -7.24
CA SER A 233 11.08 8.69 -5.92
C SER A 233 10.16 9.38 -4.91
N ALA A 234 10.17 10.71 -4.85
CA ALA A 234 9.29 11.49 -3.98
C ALA A 234 7.80 11.23 -4.32
N LEU A 235 7.46 11.20 -5.63
CA LEU A 235 6.10 10.89 -6.09
C LEU A 235 5.67 9.47 -5.68
N THR A 236 6.56 8.50 -5.83
CA THR A 236 6.29 7.10 -5.45
C THR A 236 6.08 6.97 -3.93
N ARG A 237 6.89 7.67 -3.12
CA ARG A 237 6.70 7.68 -1.66
C ARG A 237 5.39 8.35 -1.25
N PHE A 238 5.03 9.46 -1.91
CA PHE A 238 3.73 10.10 -1.68
C PHE A 238 2.59 9.15 -2.04
N THR A 239 2.61 8.56 -3.24
CA THR A 239 1.59 7.63 -3.71
C THR A 239 1.38 6.47 -2.74
N ASN A 240 2.48 5.80 -2.35
CA ASN A 240 2.43 4.69 -1.40
C ASN A 240 1.87 5.14 -0.04
N SER A 241 2.43 6.16 0.59
CA SER A 241 1.98 6.60 1.92
C SER A 241 0.53 7.10 1.91
N PHE A 242 0.13 7.80 0.86
CA PHE A 242 -1.22 8.35 0.74
C PHE A 242 -2.29 7.26 0.63
N MET A 243 -2.05 6.18 -0.13
CA MET A 243 -2.97 5.05 -0.22
C MET A 243 -3.26 4.44 1.16
N HIS A 244 -2.25 4.32 2.01
CA HIS A 244 -2.41 3.76 3.36
C HIS A 244 -3.04 4.76 4.33
N ILE A 245 -2.72 6.05 4.23
CA ILE A 245 -3.37 7.12 5.02
C ILE A 245 -4.86 7.20 4.72
N LEU A 246 -5.28 6.96 3.46
CA LEU A 246 -6.69 6.97 3.08
C LEU A 246 -7.52 5.93 3.84
N ILE A 247 -6.99 4.76 4.16
CA ILE A 247 -7.69 3.77 4.98
C ILE A 247 -8.07 4.38 6.33
N ALA A 248 -7.08 4.96 7.03
CA ALA A 248 -7.32 5.62 8.30
C ALA A 248 -8.25 6.85 8.16
N HIS A 249 -8.15 7.56 7.04
CA HIS A 249 -8.98 8.72 6.73
C HIS A 249 -10.46 8.36 6.60
N TYR A 250 -10.79 7.28 5.86
CA TYR A 250 -12.17 6.77 5.77
C TYR A 250 -12.74 6.35 7.13
N ILE A 251 -11.95 5.60 7.89
CA ILE A 251 -12.38 5.12 9.22
C ILE A 251 -12.59 6.29 10.17
N ARG A 252 -11.67 7.25 10.20
CA ARG A 252 -11.78 8.46 11.01
C ARG A 252 -13.04 9.25 10.68
N PHE A 253 -13.28 9.50 9.39
CA PHE A 253 -14.46 10.23 8.93
C PHE A 253 -15.75 9.56 9.38
N LEU A 254 -15.88 8.23 9.20
CA LEU A 254 -17.04 7.49 9.66
C LEU A 254 -17.22 7.60 11.18
N LYS A 255 -16.15 7.46 11.95
CA LYS A 255 -16.19 7.54 13.42
C LYS A 255 -16.60 8.93 13.91
N GLU A 256 -16.08 9.99 13.31
CA GLU A 256 -16.36 11.37 13.72
C GLU A 256 -17.76 11.88 13.26
N LYS A 257 -18.21 11.45 12.07
CA LYS A 257 -19.50 11.91 11.51
C LYS A 257 -20.69 11.04 11.88
N SER A 258 -20.48 9.81 12.28
CA SER A 258 -21.54 8.86 12.61
C SER A 258 -21.21 8.05 13.87
N PRO A 259 -20.95 8.71 15.02
CA PRO A 259 -20.42 8.05 16.22
C PRO A 259 -21.33 6.94 16.76
N ASP A 260 -22.64 7.03 16.54
CA ASP A 260 -23.60 6.01 17.00
C ASP A 260 -23.69 4.76 16.08
N SER A 261 -23.24 4.88 14.83
CA SER A 261 -23.44 3.82 13.80
C SER A 261 -22.16 3.40 13.07
N TYR A 262 -21.03 4.03 13.33
CA TYR A 262 -19.78 3.75 12.59
C TYR A 262 -19.32 2.29 12.71
N LEU A 263 -19.53 1.64 13.86
CA LEU A 263 -19.18 0.22 14.04
C LEU A 263 -19.98 -0.69 13.11
N ASN A 264 -21.28 -0.38 12.87
CA ASN A 264 -22.09 -1.11 11.90
C ASN A 264 -21.58 -0.90 10.47
N ALA A 265 -21.20 0.34 10.15
CA ALA A 265 -20.67 0.66 8.83
C ALA A 265 -19.29 0.00 8.58
N LEU A 266 -18.41 -0.03 9.59
CA LEU A 266 -17.08 -0.63 9.50
C LEU A 266 -17.11 -2.15 9.45
N SER A 267 -18.00 -2.82 10.19
CA SER A 267 -18.14 -4.29 10.14
C SER A 267 -18.61 -4.79 8.78
N ASP A 268 -19.22 -3.93 7.97
CA ASP A 268 -19.71 -4.21 6.61
C ASP A 268 -18.78 -3.64 5.52
N LEU A 269 -17.56 -3.21 5.90
CA LEU A 269 -16.59 -2.58 5.03
C LEU A 269 -15.26 -3.35 5.00
N CYS A 270 -14.68 -3.46 3.80
CA CYS A 270 -13.35 -4.00 3.58
C CYS A 270 -12.53 -3.03 2.75
N PHE A 271 -11.24 -2.95 3.03
CA PHE A 271 -10.27 -2.25 2.20
C PHE A 271 -9.35 -3.24 1.49
N ILE A 272 -9.17 -3.04 0.19
CA ILE A 272 -8.22 -3.81 -0.62
C ILE A 272 -7.22 -2.84 -1.25
N VAL A 273 -5.93 -3.02 -1.00
CA VAL A 273 -4.85 -2.20 -1.54
C VAL A 273 -4.08 -3.00 -2.58
N ASN A 274 -3.77 -2.40 -3.72
CA ASN A 274 -2.85 -2.98 -4.70
C ASN A 274 -1.40 -2.79 -4.21
N GLY A 275 -0.83 -3.84 -3.66
CA GLY A 275 0.49 -3.86 -3.04
C GLY A 275 0.47 -4.34 -1.58
N PRO A 276 1.63 -4.35 -0.93
CA PRO A 276 1.75 -4.79 0.47
C PRO A 276 1.14 -3.78 1.44
N LEU A 277 0.69 -4.24 2.61
CA LEU A 277 0.32 -3.39 3.74
C LEU A 277 1.59 -2.83 4.41
N ALA A 278 2.24 -1.90 3.72
CA ALA A 278 3.53 -1.35 4.12
C ALA A 278 3.71 0.10 3.67
N VAL A 279 4.36 0.91 4.51
CA VAL A 279 4.77 2.27 4.17
C VAL A 279 6.28 2.32 4.12
N PHE A 280 6.82 2.73 2.97
CA PHE A 280 8.25 2.67 2.69
C PHE A 280 8.95 4.02 2.77
N GLY A 281 10.23 3.98 3.14
CA GLY A 281 11.13 5.13 3.18
C GLY A 281 10.85 6.07 4.35
N ASN A 282 11.08 7.37 4.16
CA ASN A 282 10.96 8.35 5.23
C ASN A 282 9.58 8.44 5.89
N PRO A 283 8.44 8.23 5.19
CA PRO A 283 7.12 8.15 5.80
C PRO A 283 6.87 6.88 6.61
N ALA A 284 7.79 5.93 6.64
CA ALA A 284 7.57 4.59 7.23
C ALA A 284 7.00 4.61 8.66
N TRP A 285 7.32 5.61 9.48
CA TRP A 285 6.79 5.74 10.83
C TRP A 285 5.25 5.64 10.93
N ILE A 286 4.54 6.01 9.84
CA ILE A 286 3.07 5.96 9.77
C ILE A 286 2.56 4.53 9.92
N HIS A 287 3.32 3.51 9.44
CA HIS A 287 2.88 2.11 9.52
C HIS A 287 2.51 1.69 10.94
N SER A 288 3.33 2.12 11.93
CA SER A 288 3.09 1.79 13.34
C SER A 288 1.86 2.51 13.90
N CYS A 289 1.61 3.73 13.43
CA CYS A 289 0.43 4.50 13.83
C CYS A 289 -0.85 3.91 13.22
N ILE A 290 -0.81 3.52 11.93
CA ILE A 290 -1.92 2.83 11.25
C ILE A 290 -2.20 1.50 11.96
N LEU A 291 -1.17 0.71 12.28
CA LEU A 291 -1.32 -0.56 12.99
C LEU A 291 -2.06 -0.37 14.31
N LYS A 292 -1.62 0.56 15.15
CA LYS A 292 -2.25 0.86 16.44
C LYS A 292 -3.70 1.31 16.26
N TYR A 293 -3.93 2.22 15.32
CA TYR A 293 -5.25 2.76 15.04
C TYR A 293 -6.22 1.66 14.59
N LEU A 294 -5.82 0.82 13.64
CA LEU A 294 -6.65 -0.29 13.14
C LEU A 294 -6.85 -1.37 14.21
N TYR A 295 -5.84 -1.64 15.03
CA TYR A 295 -5.98 -2.56 16.16
C TYR A 295 -7.03 -2.05 17.15
N ASP A 296 -6.95 -0.78 17.57
CA ASP A 296 -7.90 -0.18 18.52
C ASP A 296 -9.34 -0.21 17.97
N ILE A 297 -9.54 0.09 16.67
CA ILE A 297 -10.83 -0.04 15.98
C ILE A 297 -11.33 -1.50 15.98
N ASN A 298 -10.45 -2.46 15.73
CA ASN A 298 -10.83 -3.88 15.74
C ASN A 298 -11.22 -4.35 17.16
N GLN A 299 -10.57 -3.84 18.21
CA GLN A 299 -10.98 -4.13 19.59
C GLN A 299 -12.39 -3.56 19.89
N GLU A 300 -12.71 -2.36 19.41
CA GLU A 300 -14.07 -1.79 19.53
C GLU A 300 -15.12 -2.65 18.80
N LEU A 301 -14.83 -3.11 17.58
CA LEU A 301 -15.70 -3.99 16.81
C LEU A 301 -15.94 -5.33 17.51
N ILE A 302 -14.87 -6.03 17.90
CA ILE A 302 -14.93 -7.33 18.56
C ILE A 302 -15.68 -7.22 19.89
N SER A 303 -15.39 -6.20 20.70
CA SER A 303 -16.06 -5.95 21.99
C SER A 303 -17.56 -5.68 21.83
N SER A 304 -17.98 -5.21 20.67
CA SER A 304 -19.40 -5.01 20.33
C SER A 304 -20.03 -6.21 19.63
N GLY A 305 -19.35 -7.36 19.57
CA GLY A 305 -19.81 -8.59 18.93
C GLY A 305 -19.86 -8.53 17.40
N ARG A 306 -19.04 -7.67 16.77
CA ARG A 306 -18.98 -7.49 15.32
C ARG A 306 -17.71 -8.08 14.73
N ALA A 307 -17.76 -8.38 13.43
CA ALA A 307 -16.60 -8.78 12.66
C ALA A 307 -15.54 -7.66 12.65
N PRO A 308 -14.25 -8.00 12.81
CA PRO A 308 -13.16 -7.04 12.64
C PRO A 308 -13.11 -6.56 11.19
N ILE A 309 -12.61 -5.34 10.99
CA ILE A 309 -12.42 -4.78 9.65
C ILE A 309 -11.38 -5.58 8.86
N ILE A 310 -11.68 -5.86 7.60
CA ILE A 310 -10.76 -6.51 6.69
C ILE A 310 -9.94 -5.44 5.98
N VAL A 311 -8.61 -5.54 6.09
CA VAL A 311 -7.66 -4.76 5.30
C VAL A 311 -6.73 -5.74 4.61
N LEU A 312 -6.82 -5.82 3.29
CA LEU A 312 -6.15 -6.79 2.44
C LEU A 312 -5.17 -6.07 1.51
N GLY A 313 -3.90 -6.46 1.52
CA GLY A 313 -2.93 -6.10 0.49
C GLY A 313 -2.80 -7.22 -0.53
N VAL A 314 -2.78 -6.92 -1.82
CA VAL A 314 -2.62 -7.92 -2.89
C VAL A 314 -1.34 -7.64 -3.65
N LEU A 315 -0.40 -8.59 -3.65
CA LEU A 315 0.88 -8.45 -4.32
C LEU A 315 0.82 -9.15 -5.69
N LYS A 316 1.24 -8.45 -6.73
CA LYS A 316 1.28 -8.97 -8.11
C LYS A 316 2.69 -9.23 -8.62
N SER A 317 3.69 -8.66 -7.97
CA SER A 317 5.09 -8.74 -8.36
C SER A 317 6.01 -8.68 -7.14
N GLY A 318 7.26 -9.04 -7.35
CA GLY A 318 8.30 -9.04 -6.33
C GLY A 318 8.82 -10.46 -6.03
N PRO A 319 9.94 -10.57 -5.29
CA PRO A 319 10.64 -11.85 -5.09
C PRO A 319 9.75 -12.96 -4.53
N VAL A 320 8.84 -12.65 -3.60
CA VAL A 320 7.89 -13.63 -3.04
C VAL A 320 6.91 -14.13 -4.09
N CYS A 321 6.40 -13.24 -4.96
CA CYS A 321 5.51 -13.62 -6.04
C CYS A 321 6.22 -14.51 -7.08
N ASP A 322 7.47 -14.17 -7.39
CA ASP A 322 8.26 -14.92 -8.37
C ASP A 322 8.59 -16.32 -7.84
N TYR A 323 9.02 -16.41 -6.57
CA TYR A 323 9.24 -17.67 -5.90
C TYR A 323 7.96 -18.53 -5.86
N PHE A 324 6.82 -17.94 -5.46
CA PHE A 324 5.57 -18.68 -5.37
C PHE A 324 5.08 -19.17 -6.73
N LYS A 325 5.29 -18.41 -7.80
CA LYS A 325 5.00 -18.88 -9.16
C LYS A 325 5.88 -20.08 -9.55
N MET A 326 7.16 -20.06 -9.17
CA MET A 326 8.11 -21.12 -9.45
C MET A 326 7.70 -22.45 -8.81
N ILE A 327 7.29 -22.44 -7.53
CA ILE A 327 6.86 -23.64 -6.82
C ILE A 327 5.37 -23.97 -6.98
N GLY A 328 4.59 -23.09 -7.57
CA GLY A 328 3.13 -23.14 -7.56
C GLY A 328 2.49 -24.40 -8.13
N ASN A 329 3.15 -25.07 -9.07
CA ASN A 329 2.67 -26.33 -9.64
C ASN A 329 2.68 -27.48 -8.62
N PHE A 330 3.57 -27.43 -7.64
CA PHE A 330 3.76 -28.47 -6.63
C PHE A 330 2.90 -28.25 -5.38
N VAL A 331 2.47 -27.00 -5.14
CA VAL A 331 1.63 -26.65 -3.99
C VAL A 331 0.24 -27.24 -4.18
N PRO A 332 -0.34 -27.93 -3.17
CA PRO A 332 -1.72 -28.40 -3.22
C PRO A 332 -2.72 -27.25 -3.32
N SER A 333 -3.84 -27.47 -4.04
CA SER A 333 -4.95 -26.50 -4.04
C SER A 333 -5.65 -26.46 -2.68
N ASP A 334 -6.30 -25.34 -2.38
CA ASP A 334 -6.98 -25.09 -1.11
C ASP A 334 -6.03 -25.11 0.10
N THR A 335 -4.82 -24.57 -0.10
CA THR A 335 -3.81 -24.47 0.95
C THR A 335 -3.22 -23.07 1.03
N LEU A 336 -2.81 -22.69 2.24
CA LEU A 336 -2.13 -21.43 2.49
C LEU A 336 -0.91 -21.60 3.41
N PHE A 337 0.02 -20.67 3.31
CA PHE A 337 1.23 -20.61 4.13
C PHE A 337 1.42 -19.17 4.66
N CYS A 338 1.58 -19.03 5.97
CA CYS A 338 1.96 -17.78 6.63
C CYS A 338 3.48 -17.64 6.56
N LEU A 339 3.99 -16.75 5.71
CA LEU A 339 5.41 -16.68 5.34
C LEU A 339 6.29 -16.23 6.51
N SER A 340 7.16 -17.12 7.00
CA SER A 340 8.12 -16.78 8.05
C SER A 340 9.37 -16.06 7.52
N ASP A 341 10.09 -15.36 8.41
CA ASP A 341 11.34 -14.70 8.04
C ASP A 341 12.42 -15.73 7.71
N ASP A 342 12.48 -16.86 8.42
CA ASP A 342 13.45 -17.91 8.18
C ASP A 342 13.25 -18.54 6.79
N PHE A 343 12.01 -18.82 6.42
CA PHE A 343 11.69 -19.28 5.07
C PHE A 343 12.08 -18.23 4.01
N ARG A 344 11.74 -16.96 4.25
CA ARG A 344 12.09 -15.86 3.34
C ARG A 344 13.58 -15.75 3.13
N ASN A 345 14.35 -15.79 4.20
CA ASN A 345 15.81 -15.69 4.16
C ASN A 345 16.45 -16.89 3.46
N GLN A 346 15.97 -18.07 3.76
CA GLN A 346 16.54 -19.32 3.22
C GLN A 346 16.25 -19.49 1.71
N TYR A 347 15.02 -19.25 1.27
CA TYR A 347 14.56 -19.65 -0.07
C TYR A 347 14.34 -18.47 -1.04
N ILE A 348 14.13 -17.24 -0.54
CA ILE A 348 13.75 -16.12 -1.38
C ILE A 348 14.86 -15.06 -1.48
N THR A 349 15.44 -14.63 -0.35
CA THR A 349 16.49 -13.61 -0.35
C THR A 349 17.89 -14.21 -0.34
N LEU A 350 18.02 -15.51 -0.05
CA LEU A 350 19.27 -16.27 0.02
C LEU A 350 20.28 -15.67 1.03
N ASP A 351 19.76 -15.02 2.06
CA ASP A 351 20.58 -14.51 3.15
C ASP A 351 21.11 -15.68 3.99
N ARG A 352 22.36 -16.06 3.75
CA ARG A 352 23.02 -17.20 4.42
C ARG A 352 23.31 -16.94 5.89
N GLU A 353 23.36 -15.68 6.31
CA GLU A 353 23.47 -15.27 7.71
C GLU A 353 22.11 -14.82 8.24
N PRO A 354 21.72 -15.20 9.45
CA PRO A 354 20.50 -14.71 10.08
C PRO A 354 20.57 -13.17 10.13
N SER A 355 19.74 -12.51 9.36
CA SER A 355 19.63 -11.05 9.42
C SER A 355 19.29 -10.63 10.84
N SER A 356 20.07 -9.72 11.42
CA SER A 356 19.76 -9.08 12.71
C SER A 356 18.47 -8.24 12.64
N THR A 357 17.90 -8.09 11.43
CA THR A 357 16.69 -7.30 11.17
C THR A 357 15.52 -8.23 10.91
N THR A 358 14.45 -8.08 11.67
CA THR A 358 13.17 -8.77 11.44
C THR A 358 12.48 -8.13 10.24
N PHE A 359 12.10 -8.95 9.25
CA PHE A 359 11.42 -8.46 8.04
C PHE A 359 10.14 -7.69 8.41
N GLY A 360 9.98 -6.53 7.81
CA GLY A 360 8.79 -5.69 7.98
C GLY A 360 8.68 -4.98 9.33
N ALA A 361 9.67 -5.10 10.24
CA ALA A 361 9.62 -4.43 11.54
C ALA A 361 9.43 -2.92 11.40
N GLU A 362 10.11 -2.29 10.44
CA GLU A 362 10.18 -0.83 10.28
C GLU A 362 9.18 -0.27 9.25
N THR A 363 8.46 -1.13 8.50
CA THR A 363 7.66 -0.66 7.36
C THR A 363 6.29 -1.34 7.22
N TYR A 364 6.15 -2.62 7.57
CA TYR A 364 4.92 -3.38 7.37
C TYR A 364 3.97 -3.27 8.57
N TYR A 365 2.69 -3.19 8.29
CA TYR A 365 1.61 -3.38 9.26
C TYR A 365 0.71 -4.57 8.88
N GLY A 366 1.14 -5.36 7.90
CA GLY A 366 0.56 -6.63 7.48
C GLY A 366 1.60 -7.74 7.40
N GLN A 367 1.12 -8.98 7.34
CA GLN A 367 1.89 -10.21 7.19
C GLN A 367 1.62 -10.86 5.84
N ASP A 368 2.67 -11.39 5.21
CA ASP A 368 2.58 -12.09 3.92
C ASP A 368 2.01 -13.49 4.07
N PHE A 369 1.07 -13.82 3.20
CA PHE A 369 0.53 -15.17 3.02
C PHE A 369 0.64 -15.61 1.57
N LEU A 370 0.93 -16.89 1.36
CA LEU A 370 0.88 -17.59 0.07
C LEU A 370 -0.37 -18.45 0.05
N LEU A 371 -1.20 -18.32 -0.97
CA LEU A 371 -2.45 -19.07 -1.13
C LEU A 371 -2.53 -19.69 -2.51
N LYS A 372 -2.80 -20.99 -2.57
CA LYS A 372 -3.34 -21.60 -3.78
C LYS A 372 -4.81 -21.93 -3.58
N THR A 373 -5.67 -21.20 -4.31
CA THR A 373 -7.12 -21.30 -4.18
C THR A 373 -7.65 -22.67 -4.64
N GLN A 374 -8.92 -22.97 -4.35
CA GLN A 374 -9.61 -24.14 -4.87
C GLN A 374 -9.58 -24.21 -6.40
N ASN A 375 -9.56 -23.06 -7.08
CA ASN A 375 -9.45 -22.95 -8.53
C ASN A 375 -7.98 -22.98 -9.03
N ALA A 376 -7.04 -23.42 -8.19
CA ALA A 376 -5.61 -23.54 -8.46
C ALA A 376 -4.90 -22.21 -8.82
N LYS A 377 -5.47 -21.06 -8.46
CA LYS A 377 -4.82 -19.75 -8.65
C LYS A 377 -3.89 -19.43 -7.49
N LEU A 378 -2.78 -18.77 -7.80
CA LEU A 378 -1.76 -18.38 -6.84
C LEU A 378 -1.92 -16.92 -6.43
N PHE A 379 -2.01 -16.67 -5.13
CA PHE A 379 -2.07 -15.32 -4.56
C PHE A 379 -1.01 -15.13 -3.50
N VAL A 380 -0.28 -14.02 -3.59
CA VAL A 380 0.51 -13.47 -2.49
C VAL A 380 -0.26 -12.27 -1.95
N PHE A 381 -0.58 -12.30 -0.67
CA PHE A 381 -1.38 -11.25 -0.07
C PHE A 381 -0.95 -10.93 1.36
N ASN A 382 -1.27 -9.72 1.80
CA ASN A 382 -1.03 -9.27 3.17
C ASN A 382 -2.32 -9.21 3.97
N VAL A 383 -2.25 -9.69 5.20
CA VAL A 383 -3.30 -9.58 6.21
C VAL A 383 -2.82 -8.66 7.32
N LEU A 384 -3.71 -7.81 7.84
CA LEU A 384 -3.41 -6.92 8.96
C LEU A 384 -2.83 -7.70 10.14
N LEU A 385 -1.73 -7.19 10.71
CA LEU A 385 -1.12 -7.79 11.91
C LEU A 385 -2.11 -7.78 13.08
N PRO A 386 -2.25 -8.88 13.83
CA PRO A 386 -3.19 -9.00 14.94
C PRO A 386 -2.66 -8.39 16.26
N PHE A 387 -1.60 -7.57 16.19
CA PHE A 387 -0.94 -6.97 17.33
C PHE A 387 -1.09 -5.45 17.31
N ARG A 388 -1.13 -4.83 18.48
CA ARG A 388 -1.16 -3.37 18.60
C ARG A 388 0.17 -2.72 18.24
N ASP A 389 1.27 -3.37 18.60
CA ASP A 389 2.63 -2.91 18.32
C ASP A 389 3.63 -4.09 18.22
N LYS A 390 4.86 -3.76 17.86
CA LYS A 390 5.94 -4.71 17.60
C LYS A 390 7.06 -4.55 18.66
N GLN A 391 6.72 -4.67 19.95
CA GLN A 391 7.58 -4.29 21.06
C GLN A 391 8.89 -5.06 21.13
N ASP A 392 8.84 -6.39 21.02
CA ASP A 392 10.01 -7.26 21.05
C ASP A 392 10.25 -7.90 19.67
N LYS A 393 11.44 -7.67 19.09
CA LYS A 393 11.77 -8.12 17.74
C LYS A 393 11.74 -9.65 17.60
N GLU A 394 12.24 -10.38 18.57
CA GLU A 394 12.30 -11.84 18.50
C GLU A 394 10.90 -12.45 18.64
N SER A 395 10.13 -12.02 19.64
CA SER A 395 8.73 -12.44 19.79
C SER A 395 7.91 -12.04 18.57
N PHE A 396 8.11 -10.84 18.03
CA PHE A 396 7.42 -10.39 16.84
C PHE A 396 7.72 -11.26 15.62
N LYS A 397 9.01 -11.66 15.42
CA LYS A 397 9.42 -12.54 14.32
C LYS A 397 8.66 -13.88 14.35
N ILE A 398 8.52 -14.47 15.54
CA ILE A 398 7.85 -15.75 15.73
C ILE A 398 6.32 -15.60 15.62
N GLU A 399 5.76 -14.64 16.36
CA GLU A 399 4.32 -14.50 16.49
C GLU A 399 3.63 -14.05 15.18
N LYS A 400 4.26 -13.20 14.37
CA LYS A 400 3.69 -12.79 13.08
C LYS A 400 3.57 -13.94 12.07
N ALA A 401 4.44 -14.96 12.18
CA ALA A 401 4.41 -16.13 11.29
C ALA A 401 3.48 -17.25 11.82
N ARG A 402 2.88 -17.08 13.01
CA ARG A 402 1.99 -18.08 13.58
C ARG A 402 0.58 -17.89 13.08
N ILE A 403 0.12 -18.78 12.19
CA ILE A 403 -1.20 -18.71 11.54
C ILE A 403 -2.36 -18.62 12.54
N THR A 404 -2.25 -19.27 13.70
CA THR A 404 -3.29 -19.28 14.75
C THR A 404 -3.57 -17.89 15.35
N ASN A 405 -2.68 -16.91 15.15
CA ASN A 405 -2.92 -15.53 15.56
C ASN A 405 -3.90 -14.80 14.60
N TYR A 406 -4.12 -15.33 13.39
CA TYR A 406 -4.99 -14.74 12.36
C TYR A 406 -6.32 -15.47 12.29
N ARG A 407 -7.14 -15.36 13.36
CA ARG A 407 -8.39 -16.10 13.51
C ARG A 407 -9.34 -15.97 12.32
N ASN A 408 -9.40 -14.79 11.72
CA ASN A 408 -10.29 -14.52 10.58
C ASN A 408 -9.66 -14.80 9.20
N ILE A 409 -8.54 -15.53 9.12
CA ILE A 409 -7.83 -15.77 7.86
C ILE A 409 -8.71 -16.46 6.81
N GLY A 410 -9.58 -17.39 7.22
CA GLY A 410 -10.54 -18.04 6.32
C GLY A 410 -11.49 -17.04 5.66
N THR A 411 -11.89 -15.97 6.37
CA THR A 411 -12.72 -14.90 5.79
C THR A 411 -11.96 -14.12 4.71
N TYR A 412 -10.64 -13.87 4.90
CA TYR A 412 -9.80 -13.27 3.85
C TYR A 412 -9.69 -14.16 2.61
N VAL A 413 -9.49 -15.47 2.80
CA VAL A 413 -9.40 -16.41 1.68
C VAL A 413 -10.71 -16.48 0.91
N LYS A 414 -11.84 -16.60 1.62
CA LYS A 414 -13.17 -16.58 0.99
C LYS A 414 -13.44 -15.29 0.21
N LEU A 415 -12.94 -14.14 0.69
CA LEU A 415 -13.03 -12.86 -0.02
C LEU A 415 -12.19 -12.90 -1.32
N ILE A 416 -10.98 -13.45 -1.26
CA ILE A 416 -10.09 -13.61 -2.42
C ILE A 416 -10.77 -14.50 -3.46
N GLU A 417 -11.27 -15.67 -3.08
CA GLU A 417 -11.94 -16.64 -3.97
C GLU A 417 -13.21 -16.07 -4.62
N GLU A 418 -13.97 -15.23 -3.90
CA GLU A 418 -15.15 -14.60 -4.48
C GLU A 418 -14.82 -13.60 -5.58
N PHE A 419 -13.68 -12.90 -5.46
CA PHE A 419 -13.27 -11.85 -6.40
C PHE A 419 -12.11 -12.24 -7.32
N GLU A 420 -11.58 -13.45 -7.23
CA GLU A 420 -10.55 -13.90 -8.16
C GLU A 420 -11.04 -13.86 -9.61
N CYS A 421 -10.19 -13.44 -10.54
CA CYS A 421 -10.54 -13.37 -11.95
C CYS A 421 -9.45 -13.95 -12.86
N ASP A 422 -9.83 -14.28 -14.11
CA ASP A 422 -8.93 -14.85 -15.11
C ASP A 422 -8.26 -13.79 -15.99
N LEU A 423 -8.61 -12.50 -15.83
CA LEU A 423 -8.08 -11.42 -16.67
C LEU A 423 -6.58 -11.20 -16.50
N HIS A 424 -6.04 -11.44 -15.31
CA HIS A 424 -4.61 -11.34 -15.00
C HIS A 424 -4.27 -12.36 -13.90
N SER A 425 -3.09 -12.95 -13.96
CA SER A 425 -2.57 -13.80 -12.87
C SER A 425 -2.55 -13.01 -11.55
N ALA A 426 -2.98 -13.64 -10.47
CA ALA A 426 -3.03 -13.05 -9.13
C ALA A 426 -3.84 -11.74 -9.03
N SER A 427 -4.95 -11.62 -9.77
CA SER A 427 -5.78 -10.41 -9.77
C SER A 427 -7.16 -10.65 -9.18
N LEU A 428 -7.60 -9.70 -8.36
CA LEU A 428 -8.97 -9.58 -7.88
C LEU A 428 -9.72 -8.52 -8.69
N VAL A 429 -11.00 -8.74 -9.00
CA VAL A 429 -11.82 -7.79 -9.76
C VAL A 429 -11.78 -6.38 -9.19
N PRO A 430 -11.94 -6.14 -7.86
CA PRO A 430 -11.85 -4.79 -7.30
C PRO A 430 -10.49 -4.13 -7.56
N VAL A 431 -9.38 -4.89 -7.44
CA VAL A 431 -8.01 -4.38 -7.68
C VAL A 431 -7.80 -4.06 -9.16
N ALA A 432 -8.26 -4.92 -10.07
CA ALA A 432 -8.13 -4.68 -11.50
C ALA A 432 -8.90 -3.42 -11.95
N LEU A 433 -10.09 -3.20 -11.39
CA LEU A 433 -10.87 -1.99 -11.62
C LEU A 433 -10.18 -0.75 -11.06
N ALA A 434 -9.71 -0.78 -9.81
CA ALA A 434 -8.99 0.34 -9.21
C ALA A 434 -7.74 0.69 -10.03
N GLN A 435 -6.97 -0.31 -10.46
CA GLN A 435 -5.80 -0.13 -11.33
C GLN A 435 -6.14 0.52 -12.66
N LYS A 436 -7.25 0.13 -13.29
CA LYS A 436 -7.73 0.78 -14.52
C LYS A 436 -8.00 2.27 -14.31
N TYR A 437 -8.58 2.66 -13.17
CA TYR A 437 -8.92 4.06 -12.88
C TYR A 437 -7.76 4.89 -12.37
N SER A 438 -6.75 4.29 -11.75
CA SER A 438 -5.51 4.97 -11.37
C SER A 438 -4.54 5.13 -12.55
N ALA A 439 -4.69 4.32 -13.62
CA ALA A 439 -3.78 4.34 -14.77
C ALA A 439 -3.63 5.73 -15.37
N ILE A 440 -2.38 6.10 -15.67
CA ILE A 440 -2.01 7.35 -16.35
C ILE A 440 -1.74 7.01 -17.82
N SER A 441 -2.57 7.53 -18.72
CA SER A 441 -2.35 7.41 -20.17
C SER A 441 -1.30 8.41 -20.61
N LEU A 442 -0.24 7.95 -21.27
CA LEU A 442 0.84 8.78 -21.79
C LEU A 442 0.71 9.13 -23.26
N GLU A 443 -0.29 8.54 -23.96
CA GLU A 443 -0.55 8.78 -25.37
C GLU A 443 -1.86 9.54 -25.58
N PRO A 444 -1.92 10.53 -26.50
CA PRO A 444 -3.18 11.15 -26.92
C PRO A 444 -4.10 10.09 -27.52
N GLY A 445 -5.28 9.90 -26.94
CA GLY A 445 -6.24 8.87 -27.38
C GLY A 445 -5.93 7.46 -26.87
N GLY A 446 -5.17 7.35 -25.79
CA GLY A 446 -4.59 6.14 -25.25
C GLY A 446 -5.48 4.90 -25.31
N LYS A 447 -4.97 3.88 -25.99
CA LYS A 447 -5.47 2.52 -25.82
C LYS A 447 -5.04 2.07 -24.41
N VAL A 448 -6.02 1.80 -23.58
CA VAL A 448 -5.86 1.18 -22.26
C VAL A 448 -5.46 -0.27 -22.43
#